data_80e155aae7923f8fbb8b75a7e8834598
#
_entry.id   80e155aae7923f8fbb8b75a7e8834598
#
_cell.length_a   1.000
_cell.length_b   1.000
_cell.length_c   1.000
_cell.angle_alpha   90.00
_cell.angle_beta   90.00
_cell.angle_gamma   90.00
#
_symmetry.space_group_name_H-M   'P 1'
#
loop_
_entity.id
_entity.type
_entity.pdbx_description
1 polymer ?
#
loop_
_entity_poly.entity_id
_entity_poly.type
_entity_poly.pdbx_seq_one_letter_code
_entity_poly.pdbx_strand_id
1 'polypeptide(L)'
;ATFTRVNNDAVQAKWFRLFISWLTSSNSLEETAKTCGVSTRTLQRRFKPFWLIQPPQSVDKQRIYDQIFIDGTYFNTKCLVVAADSSHVINWFWCTKESSWSYTRLLDPLAPPQLVTCDGDAGGLKALHHLWPDTPVQRCIVHVKRNIQRATGLHPTSPMGKALQRLSFELLAVDNLDDAAEWIVKLQQFGTVFSTQLNEVSQVLFRLSRWENLEHAKKI
;
A
#
# COMPACT_ATOMS: atom_id res chain seq x y z
N ALA A 1 6.11 -53.81 -20.49
CA ALA A 1 5.70 -52.72 -19.55
C ALA A 1 6.38 -51.42 -19.97
N THR A 2 5.62 -50.47 -20.49
CA THR A 2 6.14 -49.16 -20.89
C THR A 2 6.20 -48.29 -19.65
N PHE A 3 7.39 -48.05 -19.14
CA PHE A 3 7.60 -47.08 -18.06
C PHE A 3 7.49 -45.67 -18.64
N THR A 4 6.38 -45.01 -18.44
CA THR A 4 6.27 -43.56 -18.69
C THR A 4 7.07 -42.83 -17.64
N ARG A 5 8.21 -42.29 -18.01
CA ARG A 5 9.02 -41.42 -17.13
C ARG A 5 8.20 -40.20 -16.79
N VAL A 6 7.74 -40.07 -15.55
CA VAL A 6 7.03 -38.88 -15.10
C VAL A 6 7.98 -37.70 -15.27
N ASN A 7 7.61 -36.73 -16.12
CA ASN A 7 8.38 -35.52 -16.28
C ASN A 7 8.23 -34.69 -14.99
N ASN A 8 9.25 -34.79 -14.14
CA ASN A 8 9.27 -34.14 -12.82
C ASN A 8 9.13 -32.60 -12.93
N ASP A 9 9.67 -32.03 -14.00
CA ASP A 9 9.62 -30.59 -14.23
C ASP A 9 8.19 -30.11 -14.56
N ALA A 10 7.44 -30.89 -15.34
CA ALA A 10 6.04 -30.60 -15.61
C ALA A 10 5.17 -30.67 -14.34
N VAL A 11 5.48 -31.64 -13.46
CA VAL A 11 4.79 -31.76 -12.17
C VAL A 11 5.15 -30.58 -11.26
N GLN A 12 6.41 -30.18 -11.18
CA GLN A 12 6.83 -29.02 -10.40
C GLN A 12 6.23 -27.73 -10.95
N ALA A 13 6.21 -27.53 -12.26
CA ALA A 13 5.59 -26.38 -12.90
C ALA A 13 4.08 -26.28 -12.62
N LYS A 14 3.38 -27.43 -12.56
CA LYS A 14 1.98 -27.45 -12.14
C LYS A 14 1.79 -26.96 -10.70
N TRP A 15 2.61 -27.48 -9.77
CA TRP A 15 2.54 -27.07 -8.35
C TRP A 15 2.94 -25.60 -8.16
N PHE A 16 3.93 -25.12 -8.91
CA PHE A 16 4.33 -23.73 -8.87
C PHE A 16 3.22 -22.79 -9.36
N ARG A 17 2.56 -23.12 -10.49
CA ARG A 17 1.41 -22.33 -10.95
C ARG A 17 0.28 -22.30 -9.92
N LEU A 18 0.00 -23.42 -9.28
CA LEU A 18 -0.98 -23.48 -8.21
C LEU A 18 -0.56 -22.63 -7.00
N PHE A 19 0.72 -22.64 -6.64
CA PHE A 19 1.28 -21.81 -5.57
C PHE A 19 1.09 -20.31 -5.88
N ILE A 20 1.43 -19.86 -7.08
CA ILE A 20 1.22 -18.47 -7.50
C ILE A 20 -0.27 -18.12 -7.51
N SER A 21 -1.12 -18.98 -8.08
CA SER A 21 -2.57 -18.76 -8.08
C SER A 21 -3.15 -18.63 -6.68
N TRP A 22 -2.69 -19.46 -5.74
CA TRP A 22 -3.09 -19.35 -4.33
C TRP A 22 -2.60 -18.04 -3.70
N LEU A 23 -1.35 -17.65 -3.90
CA LEU A 23 -0.78 -16.39 -3.36
C LEU A 23 -1.53 -15.14 -3.84
N THR A 24 -2.04 -15.16 -5.07
CA THR A 24 -2.75 -14.04 -5.70
C THR A 24 -4.27 -14.09 -5.53
N SER A 25 -4.79 -15.14 -4.86
CA SER A 25 -6.23 -15.31 -4.59
C SER A 25 -6.59 -14.91 -3.16
N SER A 26 -7.89 -14.80 -2.88
CA SER A 26 -8.44 -14.65 -1.54
C SER A 26 -8.72 -15.99 -0.84
N ASN A 27 -8.42 -17.12 -1.49
CA ASN A 27 -8.72 -18.44 -0.97
C ASN A 27 -7.79 -18.83 0.19
N SER A 28 -8.36 -19.43 1.20
CA SER A 28 -7.57 -20.06 2.27
C SER A 28 -6.77 -21.27 1.74
N LEU A 29 -5.72 -21.65 2.46
CA LEU A 29 -4.95 -22.84 2.13
C LEU A 29 -5.80 -24.12 2.19
N GLU A 30 -6.78 -24.16 3.10
CA GLU A 30 -7.72 -25.27 3.26
C GLU A 30 -8.67 -25.41 2.07
N GLU A 31 -9.26 -24.32 1.61
CA GLU A 31 -10.11 -24.31 0.40
C GLU A 31 -9.33 -24.74 -0.84
N THR A 32 -8.10 -24.24 -0.99
CA THR A 32 -7.23 -24.63 -2.10
C THR A 32 -6.88 -26.12 -2.05
N ALA A 33 -6.58 -26.66 -0.86
CA ALA A 33 -6.29 -28.07 -0.68
C ALA A 33 -7.52 -28.94 -1.05
N LYS A 34 -8.71 -28.54 -0.61
CA LYS A 34 -9.97 -29.22 -0.93
C LYS A 34 -10.25 -29.21 -2.44
N THR A 35 -10.07 -28.07 -3.10
CA THR A 35 -10.24 -27.94 -4.56
C THR A 35 -9.26 -28.85 -5.33
N CYS A 36 -8.05 -29.03 -4.82
CA CYS A 36 -7.02 -29.87 -5.43
C CYS A 36 -7.12 -31.34 -5.06
N GLY A 37 -8.06 -31.74 -4.20
CA GLY A 37 -8.21 -33.12 -3.74
C GLY A 37 -7.05 -33.64 -2.91
N VAL A 38 -6.33 -32.76 -2.18
CA VAL A 38 -5.20 -33.11 -1.32
C VAL A 38 -5.40 -32.61 0.11
N SER A 39 -4.66 -33.14 1.08
CA SER A 39 -4.68 -32.58 2.42
C SER A 39 -3.89 -31.26 2.49
N THR A 40 -4.26 -30.37 3.39
CA THR A 40 -3.55 -29.11 3.67
C THR A 40 -2.06 -29.33 3.96
N ARG A 41 -1.74 -30.40 4.70
CA ARG A 41 -0.34 -30.79 4.98
C ARG A 41 0.43 -31.17 3.69
N THR A 42 -0.24 -31.84 2.76
CA THR A 42 0.36 -32.20 1.45
C THR A 42 0.61 -30.94 0.64
N LEU A 43 -0.35 -30.00 0.62
CA LEU A 43 -0.22 -28.73 -0.08
C LEU A 43 0.94 -27.89 0.49
N GLN A 44 1.01 -27.74 1.80
CA GLN A 44 2.12 -27.05 2.48
C GLN A 44 3.49 -27.63 2.12
N ARG A 45 3.60 -28.98 2.15
CA ARG A 45 4.84 -29.66 1.76
C ARG A 45 5.24 -29.41 0.32
N ARG A 46 4.26 -29.35 -0.60
CA ARG A 46 4.48 -29.07 -2.02
C ARG A 46 4.85 -27.60 -2.26
N PHE A 47 4.32 -26.67 -1.48
CA PHE A 47 4.60 -25.23 -1.59
C PHE A 47 5.92 -24.83 -0.94
N LYS A 48 6.40 -25.61 0.06
CA LYS A 48 7.61 -25.27 0.82
C LYS A 48 8.82 -24.88 -0.04
N PRO A 49 9.19 -25.59 -1.12
CA PRO A 49 10.33 -25.20 -1.96
C PRO A 49 10.14 -23.86 -2.66
N PHE A 50 8.89 -23.48 -3.00
CA PHE A 50 8.60 -22.27 -3.77
C PHE A 50 8.76 -20.98 -2.95
N TRP A 51 8.66 -21.07 -1.62
CA TRP A 51 8.97 -19.96 -0.72
C TRP A 51 10.44 -19.52 -0.75
N LEU A 52 11.33 -20.35 -1.29
CA LEU A 52 12.75 -20.06 -1.43
C LEU A 52 13.08 -19.37 -2.75
N ILE A 53 12.12 -19.29 -3.66
CA ILE A 53 12.29 -18.61 -4.94
C ILE A 53 12.24 -17.10 -4.70
N GLN A 54 13.32 -16.42 -4.97
CA GLN A 54 13.37 -14.97 -4.93
C GLN A 54 12.94 -14.42 -6.30
N PRO A 55 11.94 -13.52 -6.36
CA PRO A 55 11.59 -12.86 -7.59
C PRO A 55 12.80 -12.02 -8.07
N PRO A 56 13.04 -11.94 -9.38
CA PRO A 56 14.12 -11.11 -9.90
C PRO A 56 13.85 -9.64 -9.57
N GLN A 57 14.86 -8.94 -9.09
CA GLN A 57 14.84 -7.48 -8.96
C GLN A 57 15.47 -6.89 -10.23
N SER A 58 14.66 -6.44 -11.15
CA SER A 58 15.10 -5.73 -12.34
C SER A 58 14.54 -4.31 -12.31
N VAL A 59 15.34 -3.38 -11.81
CA VAL A 59 14.98 -1.97 -11.72
C VAL A 59 15.50 -1.23 -12.94
N ASP A 60 14.59 -0.62 -13.72
CA ASP A 60 14.97 0.34 -14.74
C ASP A 60 15.26 1.70 -14.09
N LYS A 61 16.55 2.04 -14.00
CA LYS A 61 17.03 3.25 -13.33
C LYS A 61 16.72 4.55 -14.08
N GLN A 62 16.34 4.44 -15.35
CA GLN A 62 16.07 5.61 -16.21
C GLN A 62 14.58 5.86 -16.40
N ARG A 63 13.73 4.90 -16.02
CA ARG A 63 12.30 5.04 -16.18
C ARG A 63 11.74 6.04 -15.18
N ILE A 64 11.11 7.09 -15.70
CA ILE A 64 10.34 8.05 -14.93
C ILE A 64 8.89 7.55 -14.85
N TYR A 65 8.41 7.32 -13.63
CA TYR A 65 7.03 6.88 -13.36
C TYR A 65 6.14 8.11 -13.14
N ASP A 66 4.89 8.06 -13.62
CA ASP A 66 3.91 9.10 -13.33
C ASP A 66 3.61 9.16 -11.84
N GLN A 67 3.44 7.99 -11.23
CA GLN A 67 3.16 7.86 -9.79
C GLN A 67 3.81 6.59 -9.23
N ILE A 68 4.45 6.72 -8.06
CA ILE A 68 4.96 5.61 -7.27
C ILE A 68 4.25 5.59 -5.92
N PHE A 69 3.81 4.41 -5.50
CA PHE A 69 3.30 4.13 -4.16
C PHE A 69 4.40 3.50 -3.33
N ILE A 70 4.64 4.02 -2.14
CA ILE A 70 5.56 3.40 -1.17
C ILE A 70 4.81 3.04 0.10
N ASP A 71 5.08 1.84 0.60
CA ASP A 71 4.46 1.32 1.83
C ASP A 71 5.37 0.29 2.49
N GLY A 72 5.19 0.06 3.78
CA GLY A 72 5.89 -0.95 4.55
C GLY A 72 4.93 -1.96 5.16
N THR A 73 5.30 -3.24 5.10
CA THR A 73 4.51 -4.32 5.69
C THR A 73 5.36 -5.14 6.66
N TYR A 74 4.86 -5.33 7.88
CA TYR A 74 5.56 -6.08 8.92
C TYR A 74 5.20 -7.56 8.91
N PHE A 75 6.23 -8.40 8.94
CA PHE A 75 6.16 -9.85 9.09
C PHE A 75 6.95 -10.25 10.34
N ASN A 76 6.29 -10.40 11.48
CA ASN A 76 6.93 -10.59 12.80
C ASN A 76 7.96 -9.48 13.09
N THR A 77 9.25 -9.85 13.09
CA THR A 77 10.40 -8.96 13.37
C THR A 77 11.03 -8.34 12.12
N LYS A 78 10.48 -8.61 10.94
CA LYS A 78 10.98 -8.10 9.67
C LYS A 78 9.95 -7.17 9.04
N CYS A 79 10.45 -6.21 8.29
CA CYS A 79 9.63 -5.30 7.50
C CYS A 79 10.03 -5.42 6.03
N LEU A 80 9.07 -5.47 5.15
CA LEU A 80 9.24 -5.35 3.72
C LEU A 80 8.75 -3.96 3.29
N VAL A 81 9.65 -3.10 2.85
CA VAL A 81 9.29 -1.84 2.20
C VAL A 81 9.22 -2.06 0.69
N VAL A 82 8.21 -1.49 0.06
CA VAL A 82 7.87 -1.72 -1.35
C VAL A 82 7.68 -0.39 -2.06
N ALA A 83 8.15 -0.29 -3.29
CA ALA A 83 7.79 0.74 -4.24
C ALA A 83 7.07 0.07 -5.42
N ALA A 84 5.87 0.54 -5.75
CA ALA A 84 5.02 0.00 -6.81
C ALA A 84 4.40 1.13 -7.63
N ASP A 85 4.04 0.85 -8.87
CA ASP A 85 3.09 1.66 -9.63
C ASP A 85 1.69 1.02 -9.59
N SER A 86 0.76 1.49 -10.38
CA SER A 86 -0.61 0.94 -10.45
C SER A 86 -0.70 -0.49 -11.01
N SER A 87 0.38 -1.01 -11.58
CA SER A 87 0.40 -2.28 -12.32
C SER A 87 1.32 -3.33 -11.71
N HIS A 88 2.44 -2.94 -11.11
CA HIS A 88 3.43 -3.88 -10.61
C HIS A 88 4.33 -3.32 -9.50
N VAL A 89 5.02 -4.21 -8.81
CA VAL A 89 6.08 -3.87 -7.87
C VAL A 89 7.34 -3.49 -8.66
N ILE A 90 7.82 -2.25 -8.44
CA ILE A 90 9.01 -1.70 -9.09
C ILE A 90 10.27 -2.17 -8.36
N ASN A 91 10.25 -2.04 -7.03
CA ASN A 91 11.37 -2.41 -6.16
C ASN A 91 10.88 -2.79 -4.77
N TRP A 92 11.70 -3.58 -4.05
CA TRP A 92 11.41 -3.97 -2.66
C TRP A 92 12.71 -4.13 -1.87
N PHE A 93 12.61 -3.91 -0.56
CA PHE A 93 13.76 -4.06 0.33
C PHE A 93 13.35 -4.63 1.69
N TRP A 94 14.02 -5.71 2.12
CA TRP A 94 13.85 -6.30 3.45
C TRP A 94 14.67 -5.54 4.49
N CYS A 95 14.03 -5.14 5.57
CA CYS A 95 14.64 -4.44 6.71
C CYS A 95 14.09 -4.95 8.04
N THR A 96 14.53 -4.37 9.14
CA THR A 96 13.99 -4.68 10.47
C THR A 96 12.85 -3.72 10.85
N LYS A 97 12.87 -2.50 10.31
CA LYS A 97 11.84 -1.49 10.56
C LYS A 97 11.80 -0.48 9.42
N GLU A 98 10.68 0.16 9.26
CA GLU A 98 10.56 1.37 8.45
C GLU A 98 11.43 2.47 9.03
N SER A 99 12.28 3.06 8.19
CA SER A 99 13.20 4.11 8.57
C SER A 99 13.65 4.88 7.33
N SER A 100 14.19 6.08 7.52
CA SER A 100 14.75 6.86 6.41
C SER A 100 15.81 6.05 5.64
N TRP A 101 16.65 5.28 6.34
CA TRP A 101 17.64 4.42 5.71
C TRP A 101 17.00 3.32 4.84
N SER A 102 15.96 2.65 5.34
CA SER A 102 15.27 1.58 4.61
C SER A 102 14.62 2.10 3.33
N TYR A 103 13.96 3.24 3.42
CA TYR A 103 13.35 3.89 2.26
C TYR A 103 14.39 4.47 1.30
N THR A 104 15.50 5.01 1.79
CA THR A 104 16.62 5.43 0.92
C THR A 104 17.15 4.23 0.12
N ARG A 105 17.36 3.07 0.75
CA ARG A 105 17.80 1.86 0.06
C ARG A 105 16.81 1.36 -0.98
N LEU A 106 15.51 1.52 -0.72
CA LEU A 106 14.43 1.17 -1.64
C LEU A 106 14.43 2.09 -2.88
N LEU A 107 14.60 3.39 -2.67
CA LEU A 107 14.34 4.43 -3.66
C LEU A 107 15.58 4.87 -4.45
N ASP A 108 16.77 4.78 -3.86
CA ASP A 108 18.05 5.20 -4.47
C ASP A 108 18.29 4.64 -5.89
N PRO A 109 17.88 3.39 -6.22
CA PRO A 109 18.03 2.88 -7.58
C PRO A 109 17.05 3.47 -8.61
N LEU A 110 16.04 4.24 -8.19
CA LEU A 110 14.98 4.74 -9.04
C LEU A 110 15.22 6.19 -9.46
N ALA A 111 14.78 6.55 -10.68
CA ALA A 111 14.67 7.94 -11.07
C ALA A 111 13.52 8.63 -10.31
N PRO A 112 13.60 9.96 -10.05
CA PRO A 112 12.52 10.71 -9.44
C PRO A 112 11.22 10.57 -10.25
N PRO A 113 10.10 10.14 -9.63
CA PRO A 113 8.80 10.07 -10.30
C PRO A 113 8.14 11.45 -10.34
N GLN A 114 7.04 11.58 -11.09
CA GLN A 114 6.25 12.81 -11.10
C GLN A 114 5.47 13.01 -9.80
N LEU A 115 5.08 11.92 -9.11
CA LEU A 115 4.35 11.93 -7.85
C LEU A 115 4.71 10.71 -6.99
N VAL A 116 4.79 10.89 -5.67
CA VAL A 116 4.85 9.77 -4.72
C VAL A 116 3.63 9.78 -3.82
N THR A 117 3.01 8.61 -3.64
CA THR A 117 1.98 8.39 -2.61
C THR A 117 2.53 7.51 -1.50
N CYS A 118 2.42 7.96 -0.24
CA CYS A 118 2.86 7.22 0.94
C CYS A 118 1.88 7.38 2.10
N ASP A 119 2.02 6.56 3.13
CA ASP A 119 1.25 6.67 4.38
C ASP A 119 1.62 7.91 5.21
N GLY A 120 2.77 8.55 4.89
CA GLY A 120 3.35 9.72 5.55
C GLY A 120 4.10 9.40 6.81
N ASP A 121 4.65 8.18 6.92
CA ASP A 121 5.65 7.87 7.92
C ASP A 121 6.85 8.83 7.84
N ALA A 122 7.37 9.23 9.01
CA ALA A 122 8.46 10.20 9.09
C ALA A 122 9.75 9.70 8.41
N GLY A 123 10.00 8.39 8.43
CA GLY A 123 11.15 7.78 7.77
C GLY A 123 11.05 7.87 6.25
N GLY A 124 9.88 7.53 5.69
CA GLY A 124 9.58 7.65 4.27
C GLY A 124 9.68 9.09 3.78
N LEU A 125 9.01 10.03 4.46
CA LEU A 125 9.07 11.45 4.12
C LEU A 125 10.50 12.01 4.14
N LYS A 126 11.31 11.64 5.15
CA LYS A 126 12.70 12.08 5.24
C LYS A 126 13.54 11.53 4.08
N ALA A 127 13.34 10.29 3.67
CA ALA A 127 14.03 9.70 2.53
C ALA A 127 13.64 10.40 1.22
N LEU A 128 12.34 10.65 1.00
CA LEU A 128 11.84 11.35 -0.18
C LEU A 128 12.40 12.76 -0.29
N HIS A 129 12.35 13.56 0.77
CA HIS A 129 12.93 14.90 0.77
C HIS A 129 14.44 14.92 0.52
N HIS A 130 15.14 13.86 0.93
CA HIS A 130 16.59 13.76 0.69
C HIS A 130 16.91 13.38 -0.76
N LEU A 131 16.19 12.40 -1.32
CA LEU A 131 16.49 11.87 -2.66
C LEU A 131 15.81 12.69 -3.76
N TRP A 132 14.58 13.14 -3.53
CA TRP A 132 13.71 13.77 -4.53
C TRP A 132 13.01 15.01 -3.96
N PRO A 133 13.78 16.08 -3.64
CA PRO A 133 13.23 17.26 -2.94
C PRO A 133 12.12 17.98 -3.72
N ASP A 134 12.15 17.87 -5.06
CA ASP A 134 11.18 18.54 -5.95
C ASP A 134 9.99 17.65 -6.33
N THR A 135 10.01 16.37 -5.93
CA THR A 135 8.90 15.46 -6.24
C THR A 135 7.74 15.68 -5.26
N PRO A 136 6.52 15.97 -5.74
CA PRO A 136 5.35 16.09 -4.90
C PRO A 136 5.07 14.80 -4.15
N VAL A 137 4.66 14.90 -2.87
CA VAL A 137 4.33 13.76 -2.02
C VAL A 137 2.89 13.85 -1.57
N GLN A 138 2.10 12.84 -1.93
CA GLN A 138 0.72 12.70 -1.51
C GLN A 138 0.59 11.71 -0.36
N ARG A 139 -0.23 12.05 0.64
CA ARG A 139 -0.65 11.11 1.68
C ARG A 139 -1.69 10.14 1.14
N CYS A 140 -1.51 8.87 1.39
CA CYS A 140 -2.49 7.84 1.06
C CYS A 140 -3.81 8.08 1.82
N ILE A 141 -4.88 8.37 1.09
CA ILE A 141 -6.21 8.68 1.68
C ILE A 141 -6.80 7.49 2.44
N VAL A 142 -6.49 6.26 2.03
CA VAL A 142 -6.90 5.05 2.73
C VAL A 142 -6.26 4.98 4.12
N HIS A 143 -4.96 5.32 4.23
CA HIS A 143 -4.25 5.38 5.50
C HIS A 143 -4.77 6.53 6.37
N VAL A 144 -5.09 7.67 5.78
CA VAL A 144 -5.73 8.79 6.50
C VAL A 144 -7.06 8.35 7.11
N LYS A 145 -7.94 7.71 6.33
CA LYS A 145 -9.20 7.16 6.84
C LYS A 145 -8.98 6.17 7.98
N ARG A 146 -8.05 5.21 7.81
CA ARG A 146 -7.73 4.22 8.85
C ARG A 146 -7.23 4.88 10.14
N ASN A 147 -6.40 5.92 10.03
CA ASN A 147 -5.89 6.66 11.18
C ASN A 147 -7.03 7.40 11.91
N ILE A 148 -7.95 8.01 11.18
CA ILE A 148 -9.13 8.64 11.76
C ILE A 148 -9.99 7.61 12.46
N GLN A 149 -10.30 6.46 11.85
CA GLN A 149 -11.07 5.38 12.46
C GLN A 149 -10.39 4.84 13.73
N ARG A 150 -9.05 4.72 13.71
CA ARG A 150 -8.29 4.28 14.90
C ARG A 150 -8.41 5.29 16.06
N ALA A 151 -8.37 6.58 15.74
CA ALA A 151 -8.44 7.64 16.74
C ALA A 151 -9.85 7.89 17.28
N THR A 152 -10.89 7.74 16.44
CA THR A 152 -12.28 8.03 16.80
C THR A 152 -13.09 6.79 17.20
N GLY A 153 -12.56 5.59 16.95
CA GLY A 153 -13.28 4.32 17.03
C GLY A 153 -14.12 4.05 15.77
N LEU A 154 -14.60 2.82 15.64
CA LEU A 154 -15.49 2.42 14.52
C LEU A 154 -16.86 3.11 14.60
N HIS A 155 -17.34 3.38 15.82
CA HIS A 155 -18.62 4.01 16.12
C HIS A 155 -18.40 5.21 17.05
N PRO A 156 -17.94 6.37 16.53
CA PRO A 156 -17.69 7.53 17.37
C PRO A 156 -18.96 8.03 18.03
N THR A 157 -18.87 8.37 19.31
CA THR A 157 -19.99 8.90 20.09
C THR A 157 -20.06 10.44 20.05
N SER A 158 -18.88 11.09 19.99
CA SER A 158 -18.80 12.56 19.97
C SER A 158 -19.24 13.15 18.62
N PRO A 159 -19.87 14.33 18.62
CA PRO A 159 -20.24 15.03 17.38
C PRO A 159 -19.06 15.29 16.46
N MET A 160 -17.92 15.71 17.02
CA MET A 160 -16.68 15.92 16.29
C MET A 160 -16.15 14.62 15.64
N GLY A 161 -16.14 13.52 16.40
CA GLY A 161 -15.69 12.22 15.89
C GLY A 161 -16.55 11.70 14.75
N LYS A 162 -17.88 11.87 14.86
CA LYS A 162 -18.83 11.53 13.77
C LYS A 162 -18.58 12.35 12.52
N ALA A 163 -18.42 13.66 12.66
CA ALA A 163 -18.16 14.57 11.55
C ALA A 163 -16.81 14.28 10.88
N LEU A 164 -15.75 14.03 11.67
CA LEU A 164 -14.42 13.70 11.17
C LEU A 164 -14.43 12.38 10.41
N GLN A 165 -15.10 11.37 10.92
CA GLN A 165 -15.24 10.08 10.27
C GLN A 165 -16.01 10.22 8.94
N ARG A 166 -17.12 10.97 8.93
CA ARG A 166 -17.89 11.24 7.72
C ARG A 166 -17.02 11.92 6.65
N LEU A 167 -16.28 12.96 6.99
CA LEU A 167 -15.34 13.63 6.06
C LEU A 167 -14.30 12.65 5.49
N SER A 168 -13.81 11.72 6.31
CA SER A 168 -12.85 10.73 5.83
C SER A 168 -13.44 9.71 4.86
N PHE A 169 -14.73 9.40 4.96
CA PHE A 169 -15.43 8.55 3.98
C PHE A 169 -15.73 9.33 2.70
N GLU A 170 -16.19 10.58 2.83
CA GLU A 170 -16.47 11.44 1.67
C GLU A 170 -15.20 11.70 0.85
N LEU A 171 -14.02 11.81 1.49
CA LEU A 171 -12.73 11.93 0.81
C LEU A 171 -12.43 10.76 -0.14
N LEU A 172 -12.82 9.54 0.22
CA LEU A 172 -12.63 8.37 -0.65
C LEU A 172 -13.57 8.37 -1.87
N ALA A 173 -14.65 9.12 -1.82
CA ALA A 173 -15.64 9.23 -2.89
C ALA A 173 -15.36 10.42 -3.84
N VAL A 174 -14.30 11.18 -3.59
CA VAL A 174 -13.90 12.32 -4.45
C VAL A 174 -13.34 11.76 -5.75
N ASP A 175 -14.04 12.02 -6.88
CA ASP A 175 -13.65 11.51 -8.20
C ASP A 175 -13.22 12.60 -9.18
N ASN A 176 -13.47 13.86 -8.88
CA ASN A 176 -13.19 14.99 -9.77
C ASN A 176 -12.87 16.27 -8.98
N LEU A 177 -12.42 17.32 -9.66
CA LEU A 177 -12.04 18.58 -9.03
C LEU A 177 -13.21 19.28 -8.35
N ASP A 178 -14.42 19.16 -8.88
CA ASP A 178 -15.62 19.77 -8.30
C ASP A 178 -15.94 19.07 -6.96
N ASP A 179 -15.93 17.73 -6.92
CA ASP A 179 -16.07 16.96 -5.68
C ASP A 179 -14.99 17.34 -4.66
N ALA A 180 -13.76 17.53 -5.12
CA ALA A 180 -12.66 17.95 -4.27
C ALA A 180 -12.90 19.35 -3.69
N ALA A 181 -13.37 20.30 -4.49
CA ALA A 181 -13.71 21.63 -4.03
C ALA A 181 -14.84 21.63 -3.00
N GLU A 182 -15.91 20.85 -3.25
CA GLU A 182 -16.99 20.66 -2.28
C GLU A 182 -16.49 20.04 -0.97
N TRP A 183 -15.62 19.02 -1.06
CA TRP A 183 -15.05 18.40 0.12
C TRP A 183 -14.20 19.38 0.93
N ILE A 184 -13.41 20.26 0.27
CA ILE A 184 -12.62 21.30 0.93
C ILE A 184 -13.53 22.28 1.68
N VAL A 185 -14.65 22.69 1.09
CA VAL A 185 -15.63 23.56 1.76
C VAL A 185 -16.19 22.89 3.03
N LYS A 186 -16.56 21.60 2.96
CA LYS A 186 -17.02 20.84 4.13
C LYS A 186 -15.94 20.73 5.21
N LEU A 187 -14.68 20.54 4.82
CA LEU A 187 -13.56 20.51 5.75
C LEU A 187 -13.36 21.86 6.44
N GLN A 188 -13.47 22.97 5.72
CA GLN A 188 -13.38 24.33 6.28
C GLN A 188 -14.52 24.58 7.29
N GLN A 189 -15.76 24.19 6.95
CA GLN A 189 -16.90 24.26 7.86
C GLN A 189 -16.66 23.44 9.14
N PHE A 190 -16.16 22.22 9.00
CA PHE A 190 -15.75 21.39 10.14
C PHE A 190 -14.73 22.12 11.01
N GLY A 191 -13.69 22.72 10.40
CA GLY A 191 -12.67 23.50 11.11
C GLY A 191 -13.25 24.68 11.89
N THR A 192 -14.22 25.38 11.33
CA THR A 192 -14.92 26.49 11.98
C THR A 192 -15.74 26.01 13.17
N VAL A 193 -16.56 24.96 13.00
CA VAL A 193 -17.44 24.43 14.04
C VAL A 193 -16.68 23.84 15.22
N PHE A 194 -15.57 23.15 14.94
CA PHE A 194 -14.79 22.43 15.97
C PHE A 194 -13.44 23.09 16.26
N SER A 195 -13.28 24.38 16.01
CA SER A 195 -12.01 25.12 16.11
C SER A 195 -11.27 24.93 17.45
N THR A 196 -12.01 24.84 18.56
CA THR A 196 -11.45 24.65 19.91
C THR A 196 -11.13 23.19 20.26
N GLN A 197 -11.57 22.23 19.43
CA GLN A 197 -11.41 20.79 19.68
C GLN A 197 -10.47 20.14 18.67
N LEU A 198 -9.86 20.92 17.77
CA LEU A 198 -8.94 20.40 16.75
C LEU A 198 -7.72 19.77 17.43
N ASN A 199 -7.43 18.55 17.03
CA ASN A 199 -6.28 17.76 17.48
C ASN A 199 -5.42 17.32 16.28
N GLU A 200 -4.30 16.60 16.55
CA GLU A 200 -3.39 16.13 15.51
C GLU A 200 -4.08 15.30 14.41
N VAL A 201 -5.10 14.50 14.78
CA VAL A 201 -5.82 13.63 13.84
C VAL A 201 -6.64 14.44 12.85
N SER A 202 -7.34 15.49 13.34
CA SER A 202 -8.10 16.39 12.46
C SER A 202 -7.19 17.24 11.58
N GLN A 203 -6.02 17.67 12.08
CA GLN A 203 -5.03 18.39 11.29
C GLN A 203 -4.50 17.60 10.09
N VAL A 204 -4.53 16.28 10.11
CA VAL A 204 -4.15 15.47 8.96
C VAL A 204 -5.06 15.79 7.76
N LEU A 205 -6.38 15.91 7.95
CA LEU A 205 -7.30 16.29 6.85
C LEU A 205 -7.01 17.70 6.33
N PHE A 206 -6.70 18.65 7.22
CA PHE A 206 -6.34 20.01 6.78
C PHE A 206 -5.02 20.07 5.99
N ARG A 207 -4.08 19.17 6.29
CA ARG A 207 -2.87 19.04 5.46
C ARG A 207 -3.18 18.50 4.07
N LEU A 208 -4.17 17.61 3.95
CA LEU A 208 -4.62 17.10 2.65
C LEU A 208 -5.24 18.21 1.78
N SER A 209 -5.95 19.17 2.37
CA SER A 209 -6.58 20.27 1.64
C SER A 209 -5.59 21.30 1.06
N ARG A 210 -4.33 21.28 1.48
CA ARG A 210 -3.27 22.16 0.97
C ARG A 210 -2.59 21.66 -0.30
N TRP A 211 -3.06 20.56 -0.86
CA TRP A 211 -2.44 20.01 -2.07
C TRP A 211 -2.80 20.84 -3.30
N GLU A 212 -1.77 21.38 -3.88
CA GLU A 212 -1.84 22.13 -5.13
C GLU A 212 -2.15 21.23 -6.36
N ASN A 213 -2.17 19.90 -6.17
CA ASN A 213 -2.28 18.90 -7.25
C ASN A 213 -3.32 17.81 -6.99
N LEU A 214 -4.56 18.17 -6.67
CA LEU A 214 -5.68 17.21 -6.59
C LEU A 214 -5.95 16.47 -7.91
N GLU A 215 -5.47 17.00 -9.05
CA GLU A 215 -5.57 16.33 -10.36
C GLU A 215 -4.86 14.97 -10.40
N HIS A 216 -3.82 14.79 -9.59
CA HIS A 216 -3.05 13.55 -9.53
C HIS A 216 -3.61 12.53 -8.53
N ALA A 217 -4.54 12.93 -7.65
CA ALA A 217 -5.19 12.04 -6.67
C ALA A 217 -6.08 10.96 -7.32
N LYS A 218 -6.42 11.11 -8.59
CA LYS A 218 -7.38 10.29 -9.34
C LYS A 218 -6.84 9.00 -9.92
N LYS A 219 -5.55 8.74 -9.85
CA LYS A 219 -4.97 7.52 -10.47
C LYS A 219 -4.71 6.42 -9.43
N ILE A 220 -5.63 6.24 -8.47
CA ILE A 220 -5.64 5.08 -7.57
C ILE A 220 -6.67 4.09 -8.06
#